data_54be675d33ad5b1f08911f17c2827450
#
_entry.id   54be675d33ad5b1f08911f17c2827450
#
_cell.length_a   1.000
_cell.length_b   1.000
_cell.length_c   1.000
_cell.angle_alpha   90.00
_cell.angle_beta   90.00
_cell.angle_gamma   90.00
#
_symmetry.space_group_name_H-M   'P 1'
#
loop_
_entity.id
_entity.type
_entity.pdbx_description
1 polymer ?
#
loop_
_entity_poly.entity_id
_entity_poly.type
_entity_poly.pdbx_seq_one_letter_code
_entity_poly.pdbx_strand_id
1 'polypeptide(L)'
;MTIRTIRFALAAGLVTGMMTTQTAQAIGYGDSRPRAMGLAGTYTAMARGVESLYWNPANLALKDGPKVSIPLDLGWSYVLENNSWSVSTYNDFNGNFIDEGMKDDMLSDLDTDGLQFNTDLGLFIPLVGGAAFPMPWGLSSAMAFNFRAGIEGQIPVDMIEFMLRGNQFERERLAAGRDPNYDIAEWDGEAWALGVFSWGFAKPWIPAQLEPYVSQFAVGTTLKVMGGALREVTDSEGGFVTRVSGTQMNASGVARSGFGVGFGLDLGAVGVTKDGRTTVGLSLVNLLDVMNWSIETRQDSVFVTAEGVSVTSFFGADGFDEIFDNPREVRLADGRIDTVFENEVDAAIWDDGDPVFHSERNIGSFSRTLPAMLRLGVAHKPIPKLTVAANYDQAFSSGLGIDSTPRISLATEYRLVNWFPLRFGLSGGGRAGRSSALGISFGPFTVKRFQMVLLEMSASNRGGFFPGSSQGFGWSINLLRMHINR
;
A
#
# COMPACT_ATOMS: atom_id res chain seq x y z
N MET A 1 -14.83 -7.18 -27.88
CA MET A 1 -15.13 -7.28 -26.45
C MET A 1 -16.40 -6.47 -26.26
N THR A 2 -17.52 -7.12 -25.97
CA THR A 2 -18.83 -6.46 -25.94
C THR A 2 -18.97 -5.63 -24.65
N ILE A 3 -19.73 -4.54 -24.71
CA ILE A 3 -20.03 -3.63 -23.57
C ILE A 3 -20.50 -4.42 -22.33
N ARG A 4 -21.22 -5.53 -22.51
CA ARG A 4 -21.60 -6.47 -21.44
C ARG A 4 -20.39 -7.05 -20.66
N THR A 5 -19.29 -7.38 -21.35
CA THR A 5 -18.07 -7.92 -20.69
C THR A 5 -17.35 -6.88 -19.86
N ILE A 6 -17.46 -5.59 -20.23
CA ILE A 6 -16.88 -4.46 -19.46
C ILE A 6 -17.77 -4.13 -18.26
N ARG A 7 -19.10 -4.26 -18.37
CA ARG A 7 -20.06 -4.05 -17.27
C ARG A 7 -19.94 -5.13 -16.20
N PHE A 8 -19.86 -6.38 -16.61
CA PHE A 8 -19.58 -7.50 -15.68
C PHE A 8 -18.22 -7.35 -15.01
N ALA A 9 -17.21 -6.81 -15.71
CA ALA A 9 -15.91 -6.50 -15.15
C ALA A 9 -15.95 -5.30 -14.18
N LEU A 10 -16.86 -4.32 -14.34
CA LEU A 10 -17.02 -3.17 -13.45
C LEU A 10 -17.89 -3.48 -12.23
N ALA A 11 -19.04 -4.13 -12.41
CA ALA A 11 -19.88 -4.58 -11.28
C ALA A 11 -19.27 -5.78 -10.55
N ALA A 12 -18.73 -6.77 -11.26
CA ALA A 12 -17.89 -7.81 -10.68
C ALA A 12 -16.59 -7.23 -10.13
N GLY A 13 -16.02 -6.14 -10.68
CA GLY A 13 -14.89 -5.41 -10.11
C GLY A 13 -15.22 -4.70 -8.80
N LEU A 14 -16.43 -4.18 -8.61
CA LEU A 14 -16.90 -3.66 -7.32
C LEU A 14 -17.23 -4.79 -6.34
N VAL A 15 -17.96 -5.81 -6.73
CA VAL A 15 -18.38 -6.93 -5.86
C VAL A 15 -17.31 -8.03 -5.79
N THR A 16 -16.59 -8.34 -6.87
CA THR A 16 -15.45 -9.28 -6.84
C THR A 16 -14.18 -8.60 -6.36
N GLY A 17 -14.04 -7.29 -6.50
CA GLY A 17 -13.07 -6.49 -5.74
C GLY A 17 -13.31 -6.61 -4.24
N MET A 18 -14.57 -6.73 -3.79
CA MET A 18 -14.94 -6.97 -2.41
C MET A 18 -14.69 -8.40 -1.92
N MET A 19 -14.76 -9.41 -2.80
CA MET A 19 -14.67 -10.82 -2.37
C MET A 19 -13.33 -11.51 -2.66
N THR A 20 -12.44 -10.94 -3.49
CA THR A 20 -11.17 -11.56 -3.87
C THR A 20 -9.93 -10.71 -3.59
N THR A 21 -10.09 -9.51 -3.08
CA THR A 21 -8.96 -8.64 -2.72
C THR A 21 -8.59 -8.86 -1.27
N GLN A 22 -7.62 -9.66 -1.07
CA GLN A 22 -6.86 -9.73 0.17
C GLN A 22 -5.65 -8.79 0.00
N THR A 23 -5.40 -7.99 0.72
CA THR A 23 -4.91 -6.82 1.43
C THR A 23 -3.41 -6.72 1.71
N ALA A 24 -2.83 -5.55 1.63
CA ALA A 24 -1.43 -5.36 1.93
C ALA A 24 -0.99 -3.92 2.24
N GLN A 25 0.04 -3.79 2.98
CA GLN A 25 0.65 -2.54 3.41
C GLN A 25 1.68 -1.99 2.45
N ALA A 26 1.61 -0.71 2.20
CA ALA A 26 2.71 0.02 1.62
C ALA A 26 3.51 0.76 2.70
N ILE A 27 4.71 0.32 2.91
CA ILE A 27 5.72 1.05 3.64
C ILE A 27 6.67 1.61 2.59
N GLY A 28 6.61 2.88 2.25
CA GLY A 28 7.54 3.59 1.35
C GLY A 28 8.15 2.83 0.16
N TYR A 29 8.61 3.51 -0.85
CA TYR A 29 9.03 2.95 -2.15
C TYR A 29 10.10 1.84 -2.15
N GLY A 30 10.77 1.57 -1.05
CA GLY A 30 11.86 0.59 -0.99
C GLY A 30 11.58 -0.66 -0.18
N ASP A 31 10.53 -0.66 0.62
CA ASP A 31 10.29 -1.69 1.63
C ASP A 31 9.87 -3.03 1.03
N SER A 32 9.31 -3.01 -0.16
CA SER A 32 8.89 -4.19 -0.90
C SER A 32 10.04 -5.03 -1.47
N ARG A 33 11.26 -4.48 -1.55
CA ARG A 33 12.41 -5.23 -2.07
C ARG A 33 12.88 -6.29 -1.07
N PRO A 34 13.36 -7.48 -1.54
CA PRO A 34 13.62 -8.62 -0.65
C PRO A 34 14.57 -8.29 0.50
N ARG A 35 15.62 -7.51 0.24
CA ARG A 35 16.58 -7.18 1.28
C ARG A 35 15.99 -6.28 2.36
N ALA A 36 15.23 -5.26 1.97
CA ALA A 36 14.55 -4.37 2.88
C ALA A 36 13.44 -5.09 3.64
N MET A 37 12.61 -5.87 2.95
CA MET A 37 11.55 -6.66 3.56
C MET A 37 12.11 -7.66 4.60
N GLY A 38 13.17 -8.40 4.24
CA GLY A 38 13.82 -9.36 5.17
C GLY A 38 14.45 -8.71 6.41
N LEU A 39 14.62 -7.39 6.41
CA LEU A 39 15.07 -6.57 7.52
C LEU A 39 13.92 -5.79 8.17
N ALA A 40 12.68 -6.16 7.91
CA ALA A 40 11.48 -5.45 8.38
C ALA A 40 11.53 -3.93 8.14
N GLY A 41 12.06 -3.50 6.98
CA GLY A 41 12.21 -2.09 6.63
C GLY A 41 13.38 -1.35 7.32
N THR A 42 14.26 -2.03 8.03
CA THR A 42 15.42 -1.42 8.71
C THR A 42 16.57 -1.22 7.71
N TYR A 43 16.45 -0.24 6.82
CA TYR A 43 17.38 -0.16 5.69
C TYR A 43 17.96 1.23 5.39
N THR A 44 17.51 2.30 6.07
CA THR A 44 17.91 3.69 5.80
C THR A 44 19.44 3.91 5.86
N ALA A 45 20.13 3.31 6.83
CA ALA A 45 21.59 3.39 6.95
C ALA A 45 22.32 2.31 6.12
N MET A 46 21.60 1.29 5.61
CA MET A 46 22.18 0.11 4.97
C MET A 46 22.08 0.10 3.46
N ALA A 47 21.15 0.84 2.86
CA ALA A 47 20.94 0.90 1.42
C ALA A 47 22.22 1.33 0.68
N ARG A 48 22.53 0.69 -0.45
CA ARG A 48 23.70 1.01 -1.29
C ARG A 48 23.34 0.91 -2.77
N GLY A 49 24.09 1.62 -3.61
CA GLY A 49 23.84 1.64 -5.04
C GLY A 49 22.48 2.22 -5.37
N VAL A 50 21.77 1.64 -6.34
CA VAL A 50 20.45 2.13 -6.79
C VAL A 50 19.42 2.14 -5.68
N GLU A 51 19.48 1.21 -4.73
CA GLU A 51 18.54 1.15 -3.60
C GLU A 51 18.58 2.37 -2.69
N SER A 52 19.70 3.13 -2.71
CA SER A 52 19.82 4.39 -1.97
C SER A 52 18.76 5.41 -2.35
N LEU A 53 18.26 5.38 -3.60
CA LEU A 53 17.22 6.30 -4.09
C LEU A 53 15.89 6.15 -3.33
N TYR A 54 15.62 4.96 -2.83
CA TYR A 54 14.36 4.65 -2.14
C TYR A 54 14.42 4.88 -0.63
N TRP A 55 15.65 4.99 -0.06
CA TRP A 55 15.85 5.04 1.38
C TRP A 55 16.55 6.31 1.85
N ASN A 56 17.75 6.55 1.35
CA ASN A 56 18.55 7.72 1.68
C ASN A 56 19.51 8.01 0.53
N PRO A 57 19.27 9.03 -0.28
CA PRO A 57 20.10 9.33 -1.45
C PRO A 57 21.56 9.63 -1.11
N ALA A 58 21.87 10.12 0.09
CA ALA A 58 23.22 10.37 0.52
C ALA A 58 24.12 9.12 0.54
N ASN A 59 23.53 7.94 0.72
CA ASN A 59 24.24 6.66 0.73
C ASN A 59 24.96 6.35 -0.60
N LEU A 60 24.54 6.96 -1.72
CA LEU A 60 25.21 6.84 -3.03
C LEU A 60 26.68 7.25 -2.97
N ALA A 61 27.05 8.18 -2.09
CA ALA A 61 28.40 8.70 -1.97
C ALA A 61 29.30 7.90 -1.01
N LEU A 62 28.76 6.90 -0.30
CA LEU A 62 29.55 6.11 0.64
C LEU A 62 30.56 5.19 -0.07
N LYS A 63 31.75 5.08 0.52
CA LYS A 63 32.89 4.33 -0.08
C LYS A 63 32.68 2.81 -0.06
N ASP A 64 31.86 2.28 0.84
CA ASP A 64 31.54 0.85 0.94
C ASP A 64 30.43 0.41 -0.04
N GLY A 65 29.87 1.34 -0.80
CA GLY A 65 28.94 1.05 -1.90
C GLY A 65 29.63 0.64 -3.19
N PRO A 66 28.91 0.00 -4.14
CA PRO A 66 29.43 -0.33 -5.45
C PRO A 66 29.82 0.93 -6.23
N LYS A 67 30.85 0.83 -7.08
CA LYS A 67 31.22 1.93 -7.98
C LYS A 67 30.16 2.11 -9.08
N VAL A 68 29.69 1.01 -9.63
CA VAL A 68 28.60 0.97 -10.60
C VAL A 68 27.66 -0.14 -10.15
N SER A 69 26.37 0.14 -10.13
CA SER A 69 25.33 -0.82 -9.84
C SER A 69 24.33 -0.80 -11.00
N ILE A 70 24.14 -1.94 -11.61
CA ILE A 70 23.14 -2.15 -12.67
C ILE A 70 22.29 -3.33 -12.22
N PRO A 71 21.17 -3.09 -11.54
CA PRO A 71 20.27 -4.15 -11.19
C PRO A 71 19.63 -4.71 -12.46
N LEU A 72 19.87 -5.98 -12.71
CA LEU A 72 19.09 -6.78 -13.67
C LEU A 72 17.90 -7.42 -12.96
N ASP A 73 17.37 -6.72 -11.98
CA ASP A 73 16.31 -7.17 -11.09
C ASP A 73 15.14 -7.72 -11.90
N LEU A 74 14.79 -8.97 -11.66
CA LEU A 74 13.57 -9.61 -12.15
C LEU A 74 12.85 -10.22 -10.97
N GLY A 75 11.73 -9.66 -10.57
CA GLY A 75 11.03 -10.16 -9.43
C GLY A 75 9.79 -9.37 -9.09
N TRP A 76 9.17 -9.76 -8.02
CA TRP A 76 8.01 -9.05 -7.48
C TRP A 76 7.94 -9.17 -5.96
N SER A 77 7.15 -8.33 -5.38
CA SER A 77 6.74 -8.39 -3.99
C SER A 77 5.24 -8.33 -3.88
N TYR A 78 4.75 -8.98 -2.88
CA TYR A 78 3.35 -8.95 -2.51
C TYR A 78 3.25 -8.89 -1.00
N VAL A 79 2.40 -8.03 -0.51
CA VAL A 79 2.11 -7.91 0.92
C VAL A 79 0.60 -7.88 1.11
N LEU A 80 0.11 -8.48 2.16
CA LEU A 80 -1.28 -8.72 2.51
C LEU A 80 -1.49 -8.54 4.00
N GLU A 81 -2.43 -7.70 4.42
CA GLU A 81 -2.78 -7.57 5.84
C GLU A 81 -4.18 -7.02 6.08
N ASN A 82 -4.69 -7.29 7.27
CA ASN A 82 -5.88 -6.69 7.85
C ASN A 82 -5.60 -6.28 9.31
N ASN A 83 -6.52 -5.55 9.94
CA ASN A 83 -6.39 -5.09 11.32
C ASN A 83 -7.03 -6.03 12.36
N SER A 84 -7.79 -7.04 11.96
CA SER A 84 -8.68 -7.76 12.85
C SER A 84 -8.40 -9.27 12.91
N TRP A 85 -8.51 -9.97 11.79
CA TRP A 85 -8.47 -11.44 11.79
C TRP A 85 -7.09 -12.00 11.56
N SER A 86 -6.66 -12.89 12.45
CA SER A 86 -5.40 -13.60 12.35
C SER A 86 -5.50 -14.85 11.44
N VAL A 87 -4.35 -15.40 11.05
CA VAL A 87 -4.27 -16.69 10.34
C VAL A 87 -4.86 -17.81 11.18
N SER A 88 -4.71 -17.80 12.51
CA SER A 88 -5.36 -18.77 13.38
C SER A 88 -6.87 -18.63 13.34
N THR A 89 -7.40 -17.42 13.46
CA THR A 89 -8.83 -17.12 13.33
C THR A 89 -9.38 -17.65 11.99
N TYR A 90 -8.68 -17.36 10.89
CA TYR A 90 -9.06 -17.89 9.58
C TYR A 90 -9.07 -19.43 9.53
N ASN A 91 -8.07 -20.10 10.11
CA ASN A 91 -8.01 -21.56 10.12
C ASN A 91 -9.10 -22.20 10.97
N ASP A 92 -9.53 -21.53 12.05
CA ASP A 92 -10.62 -22.00 12.92
C ASP A 92 -11.98 -22.01 12.19
N PHE A 93 -12.17 -21.09 11.24
CA PHE A 93 -13.39 -20.96 10.44
C PHE A 93 -13.33 -21.71 9.10
N ASN A 94 -12.16 -21.85 8.52
CA ASN A 94 -11.99 -22.42 7.16
C ASN A 94 -12.36 -23.91 7.13
N GLY A 95 -13.41 -24.23 6.36
CA GLY A 95 -13.90 -25.59 6.21
C GLY A 95 -14.83 -26.08 7.34
N ASN A 96 -15.11 -25.26 8.33
CA ASN A 96 -16.06 -25.54 9.39
C ASN A 96 -17.43 -24.89 9.13
N PHE A 97 -18.48 -25.45 9.71
CA PHE A 97 -19.77 -24.77 9.78
C PHE A 97 -19.66 -23.62 10.80
N ILE A 98 -19.92 -22.41 10.34
CA ILE A 98 -19.86 -21.22 11.19
C ILE A 98 -21.15 -21.13 12.00
N ASP A 99 -21.11 -21.54 13.25
CA ASP A 99 -22.22 -21.42 14.19
C ASP A 99 -22.32 -20.00 14.79
N GLU A 100 -23.36 -19.74 15.61
CA GLU A 100 -23.58 -18.41 16.20
C GLU A 100 -22.45 -17.99 17.15
N GLY A 101 -21.84 -18.92 17.87
CA GLY A 101 -20.70 -18.64 18.74
C GLY A 101 -19.47 -18.19 17.92
N MET A 102 -19.18 -18.88 16.82
CA MET A 102 -18.11 -18.49 15.91
C MET A 102 -18.36 -17.13 15.28
N LYS A 103 -19.61 -16.79 14.94
CA LYS A 103 -19.95 -15.45 14.43
C LYS A 103 -19.72 -14.37 15.50
N ASP A 104 -20.08 -14.67 16.76
CA ASP A 104 -19.81 -13.76 17.88
C ASP A 104 -18.31 -13.54 18.06
N ASP A 105 -17.51 -14.59 18.01
CA ASP A 105 -16.05 -14.51 18.09
C ASP A 105 -15.47 -13.66 16.94
N MET A 106 -15.91 -13.92 15.69
CA MET A 106 -15.48 -13.14 14.52
C MET A 106 -15.80 -11.65 14.66
N LEU A 107 -17.00 -11.32 15.14
CA LEU A 107 -17.42 -9.92 15.32
C LEU A 107 -16.69 -9.26 16.50
N SER A 108 -16.38 -10.01 17.57
CA SER A 108 -15.63 -9.49 18.72
C SER A 108 -14.17 -9.23 18.42
N ASP A 109 -13.60 -9.90 17.41
CA ASP A 109 -12.24 -9.70 16.95
C ASP A 109 -12.09 -8.47 16.02
N LEU A 110 -13.22 -7.90 15.55
CA LEU A 110 -13.18 -6.68 14.73
C LEU A 110 -12.77 -5.46 15.55
N ASP A 111 -12.01 -4.58 14.92
CA ASP A 111 -11.77 -3.25 15.46
C ASP A 111 -13.09 -2.43 15.45
N THR A 112 -13.17 -1.43 16.32
CA THR A 112 -14.34 -0.53 16.42
C THR A 112 -14.64 0.18 15.10
N ASP A 113 -13.60 0.45 14.32
CA ASP A 113 -13.70 1.12 13.02
C ASP A 113 -13.98 0.14 11.86
N GLY A 114 -14.17 -1.15 12.18
CA GLY A 114 -14.44 -2.21 11.20
C GLY A 114 -13.21 -2.92 10.67
N LEU A 115 -13.40 -3.69 9.61
CA LEU A 115 -12.34 -4.45 8.97
C LEU A 115 -11.57 -3.57 8.00
N GLN A 116 -10.42 -3.12 8.39
CA GLN A 116 -9.47 -2.46 7.49
C GLN A 116 -8.60 -3.49 6.79
N PHE A 117 -8.37 -3.24 5.53
CA PHE A 117 -7.56 -4.12 4.68
C PHE A 117 -6.66 -3.34 3.71
N ASN A 118 -5.56 -3.96 3.31
CA ASN A 118 -4.54 -3.29 2.49
C ASN A 118 -3.72 -4.28 1.63
N THR A 119 -3.47 -3.94 0.36
CA THR A 119 -2.68 -4.71 -0.62
C THR A 119 -1.55 -3.87 -1.21
N ASP A 120 -0.36 -4.42 -1.35
CA ASP A 120 0.76 -3.81 -2.07
C ASP A 120 1.43 -4.81 -3.02
N LEU A 121 1.57 -4.42 -4.26
CA LEU A 121 2.29 -5.14 -5.30
C LEU A 121 3.45 -4.31 -5.82
N GLY A 122 4.67 -4.82 -5.70
CA GLY A 122 5.86 -4.25 -6.32
C GLY A 122 6.34 -5.09 -7.49
N LEU A 123 6.70 -4.46 -8.60
CA LEU A 123 7.31 -5.13 -9.75
C LEU A 123 8.73 -4.63 -9.96
N PHE A 124 9.66 -5.56 -10.15
CA PHE A 124 11.07 -5.29 -10.46
C PHE A 124 11.34 -5.76 -11.89
N ILE A 125 11.62 -4.81 -12.79
CA ILE A 125 11.74 -5.07 -14.22
C ILE A 125 13.22 -4.95 -14.62
N PRO A 126 13.79 -5.94 -15.33
CA PRO A 126 15.17 -5.91 -15.77
C PRO A 126 15.46 -4.69 -16.65
N LEU A 127 16.67 -4.14 -16.53
CA LEU A 127 17.20 -2.97 -17.27
C LEU A 127 16.44 -1.66 -16.99
N VAL A 128 15.20 -1.69 -16.56
CA VAL A 128 14.43 -0.51 -16.17
C VAL A 128 14.64 -0.19 -14.68
N GLY A 129 15.12 -1.15 -13.88
CA GLY A 129 15.39 -1.02 -12.46
C GLY A 129 16.49 -0.02 -12.08
N GLY A 130 17.22 0.51 -13.07
CA GLY A 130 18.09 1.68 -12.89
C GLY A 130 19.59 1.39 -12.99
N ALA A 131 20.38 2.43 -12.72
CA ALA A 131 21.83 2.37 -12.65
C ALA A 131 22.37 3.38 -11.64
N ALA A 132 23.42 3.02 -10.90
CA ALA A 132 24.19 3.96 -10.08
C ALA A 132 25.63 4.03 -10.63
N PHE A 133 26.19 5.23 -10.73
CA PHE A 133 27.49 5.48 -11.35
C PHE A 133 28.14 6.75 -10.80
N PRO A 134 29.48 6.84 -10.82
CA PRO A 134 30.20 8.04 -10.47
C PRO A 134 30.04 9.12 -11.55
N MET A 135 30.02 10.38 -11.14
CA MET A 135 29.99 11.55 -11.99
C MET A 135 31.25 12.41 -11.79
N PRO A 136 31.54 13.37 -12.70
CA PRO A 136 32.56 14.39 -12.47
C PRO A 136 32.35 15.13 -11.15
N TRP A 137 33.38 15.85 -10.70
CA TRP A 137 33.40 16.67 -9.46
C TRP A 137 33.14 15.88 -8.16
N GLY A 138 33.39 14.55 -8.17
CA GLY A 138 33.21 13.70 -7.00
C GLY A 138 31.75 13.41 -6.63
N LEU A 139 30.82 13.68 -7.53
CA LEU A 139 29.43 13.32 -7.38
C LEU A 139 29.23 11.82 -7.64
N SER A 140 28.25 11.26 -6.97
CA SER A 140 27.65 9.95 -7.31
C SER A 140 26.22 10.19 -7.76
N SER A 141 25.80 9.50 -8.80
CA SER A 141 24.42 9.59 -9.32
C SER A 141 23.81 8.22 -9.46
N ALA A 142 22.49 8.17 -9.40
CA ALA A 142 21.72 6.98 -9.74
C ALA A 142 20.40 7.39 -10.40
N MET A 143 19.92 6.51 -11.27
CA MET A 143 18.59 6.58 -11.87
C MET A 143 17.89 5.26 -11.61
N ALA A 144 16.58 5.30 -11.39
CA ALA A 144 15.77 4.10 -11.23
C ALA A 144 14.33 4.35 -11.65
N PHE A 145 13.68 3.30 -12.10
CA PHE A 145 12.24 3.25 -12.26
C PHE A 145 11.66 2.18 -11.31
N ASN A 146 10.57 2.52 -10.67
CA ASN A 146 9.85 1.63 -9.78
C ASN A 146 8.38 1.65 -10.12
N PHE A 147 7.73 0.49 -10.07
CA PHE A 147 6.29 0.36 -10.23
C PHE A 147 5.70 -0.27 -8.98
N ARG A 148 4.58 0.32 -8.52
CA ARG A 148 3.82 -0.17 -7.39
C ARG A 148 2.33 0.00 -7.66
N ALA A 149 1.54 -0.91 -7.10
CA ALA A 149 0.09 -0.81 -7.07
C ALA A 149 -0.40 -1.26 -5.71
N GLY A 150 -1.51 -0.72 -5.28
CA GLY A 150 -2.12 -1.10 -4.02
C GLY A 150 -3.63 -0.89 -4.04
N ILE A 151 -4.27 -1.57 -3.10
CA ILE A 151 -5.68 -1.40 -2.80
C ILE A 151 -5.77 -1.34 -1.29
N GLU A 152 -6.45 -0.37 -0.74
CA GLU A 152 -6.77 -0.30 0.68
C GLU A 152 -8.24 0.05 0.85
N GLY A 153 -8.82 -0.38 1.97
CA GLY A 153 -10.21 -0.07 2.26
C GLY A 153 -10.61 -0.49 3.66
N GLN A 154 -11.80 -0.01 4.03
CA GLN A 154 -12.45 -0.27 5.30
C GLN A 154 -13.88 -0.75 5.05
N ILE A 155 -14.29 -1.79 5.76
CA ILE A 155 -15.65 -2.32 5.74
C ILE A 155 -16.24 -2.11 7.14
N PRO A 156 -17.34 -1.37 7.30
CA PRO A 156 -17.96 -1.12 8.59
C PRO A 156 -18.37 -2.42 9.33
N VAL A 157 -18.35 -2.39 10.65
CA VAL A 157 -18.69 -3.55 11.49
C VAL A 157 -20.10 -4.08 11.16
N ASP A 158 -21.07 -3.19 10.99
CA ASP A 158 -22.45 -3.56 10.69
C ASP A 158 -22.60 -4.28 9.35
N MET A 159 -21.78 -3.93 8.34
CA MET A 159 -21.77 -4.64 7.07
C MET A 159 -21.20 -6.06 7.24
N ILE A 160 -20.17 -6.22 8.05
CA ILE A 160 -19.63 -7.56 8.40
C ILE A 160 -20.67 -8.37 9.17
N GLU A 161 -21.35 -7.75 10.13
CA GLU A 161 -22.43 -8.40 10.86
C GLU A 161 -23.55 -8.85 9.93
N PHE A 162 -23.98 -7.98 9.00
CA PHE A 162 -24.96 -8.33 7.99
C PHE A 162 -24.52 -9.53 7.13
N MET A 163 -23.26 -9.57 6.70
CA MET A 163 -22.71 -10.68 5.93
C MET A 163 -22.70 -12.01 6.71
N LEU A 164 -22.42 -11.97 8.01
CA LEU A 164 -22.30 -13.17 8.85
C LEU A 164 -23.67 -13.68 9.34
N ARG A 165 -24.58 -12.79 9.72
CA ARG A 165 -25.86 -13.13 10.36
C ARG A 165 -27.07 -12.98 9.45
N GLY A 166 -26.86 -12.35 8.29
CA GLY A 166 -27.95 -11.95 7.40
C GLY A 166 -28.76 -10.79 7.96
N ASN A 167 -29.88 -10.51 7.32
CA ASN A 167 -30.78 -9.42 7.67
C ASN A 167 -31.55 -9.75 8.97
N GLN A 168 -31.33 -8.96 10.01
CA GLN A 168 -32.03 -9.07 11.29
C GLN A 168 -33.08 -7.98 11.43
N PHE A 169 -34.22 -8.32 12.02
CA PHE A 169 -35.28 -7.34 12.33
C PHE A 169 -34.80 -6.33 13.40
N GLU A 170 -35.29 -5.10 13.31
CA GLU A 170 -35.07 -4.02 14.29
C GLU A 170 -35.21 -4.52 15.74
N ARG A 171 -36.28 -5.25 16.03
CA ARG A 171 -36.54 -5.82 17.37
C ARG A 171 -35.48 -6.82 17.85
N GLU A 172 -34.87 -7.55 16.94
CA GLU A 172 -33.86 -8.56 17.26
C GLU A 172 -32.53 -7.89 17.59
N ARG A 173 -32.16 -6.86 16.83
CA ARG A 173 -30.98 -6.03 17.10
C ARG A 173 -31.11 -5.28 18.42
N LEU A 174 -32.27 -4.66 18.68
CA LEU A 174 -32.56 -4.01 19.95
C LEU A 174 -32.54 -4.97 21.14
N ALA A 175 -33.08 -6.18 20.99
CA ALA A 175 -33.02 -7.22 22.02
C ALA A 175 -31.59 -7.68 22.34
N ALA A 176 -30.70 -7.59 21.35
CA ALA A 176 -29.26 -7.87 21.49
C ALA A 176 -28.46 -6.65 22.00
N GLY A 177 -29.11 -5.52 22.29
CA GLY A 177 -28.48 -4.30 22.77
C GLY A 177 -27.71 -3.54 21.66
N ARG A 178 -28.06 -3.74 20.37
CA ARG A 178 -27.43 -3.12 19.23
C ARG A 178 -28.31 -2.00 18.68
N ASP A 179 -27.71 -1.12 17.83
CA ASP A 179 -28.46 -0.15 17.08
C ASP A 179 -29.48 -0.86 16.17
N PRO A 180 -30.72 -0.38 16.07
CA PRO A 180 -31.71 -0.94 15.15
C PRO A 180 -31.30 -0.83 13.68
N ASN A 181 -30.57 0.23 13.31
CA ASN A 181 -30.05 0.42 11.98
C ASN A 181 -28.73 -0.33 11.81
N TYR A 182 -28.53 -0.89 10.61
CA TYR A 182 -27.20 -1.22 10.12
C TYR A 182 -26.57 0.05 9.58
N ASP A 183 -25.49 0.47 10.19
CA ASP A 183 -24.69 1.57 9.68
C ASP A 183 -23.76 1.05 8.59
N ILE A 184 -23.92 1.56 7.38
CA ILE A 184 -23.06 1.27 6.22
C ILE A 184 -22.26 2.50 5.80
N ALA A 185 -22.32 3.58 6.60
CA ALA A 185 -21.41 4.70 6.45
C ALA A 185 -19.96 4.29 6.74
N GLU A 186 -19.03 5.19 6.47
CA GLU A 186 -17.59 4.96 6.70
C GLU A 186 -16.98 3.85 5.84
N TRP A 187 -17.64 3.52 4.74
CA TRP A 187 -17.01 2.69 3.73
C TRP A 187 -15.94 3.51 3.00
N ASP A 188 -14.69 3.19 3.23
CA ASP A 188 -13.54 3.85 2.64
C ASP A 188 -12.78 2.88 1.74
N GLY A 189 -12.14 3.39 0.69
CA GLY A 189 -11.31 2.58 -0.17
C GLY A 189 -10.56 3.40 -1.22
N GLU A 190 -9.31 3.02 -1.45
CA GLU A 190 -8.54 3.51 -2.58
C GLU A 190 -7.82 2.37 -3.30
N ALA A 191 -7.77 2.46 -4.64
CA ALA A 191 -6.98 1.60 -5.50
C ALA A 191 -6.08 2.48 -6.36
N TRP A 192 -4.80 2.18 -6.37
CA TRP A 192 -3.81 3.01 -7.05
C TRP A 192 -2.72 2.19 -7.74
N ALA A 193 -2.15 2.77 -8.78
CA ALA A 193 -0.98 2.24 -9.46
C ALA A 193 -0.05 3.38 -9.85
N LEU A 194 1.22 3.30 -9.44
CA LEU A 194 2.20 4.36 -9.62
C LEU A 194 3.47 3.84 -10.29
N GLY A 195 3.89 4.52 -11.35
CA GLY A 195 5.21 4.44 -11.93
C GLY A 195 6.03 5.65 -11.49
N VAL A 196 7.23 5.43 -10.93
CA VAL A 196 8.09 6.49 -10.42
C VAL A 196 9.47 6.38 -11.04
N PHE A 197 9.87 7.38 -11.80
CA PHE A 197 11.25 7.60 -12.22
C PHE A 197 11.95 8.47 -11.18
N SER A 198 13.06 7.97 -10.65
CA SER A 198 13.88 8.64 -9.64
C SER A 198 15.28 8.92 -10.19
N TRP A 199 15.76 10.15 -10.02
CA TRP A 199 17.12 10.54 -10.36
C TRP A 199 17.78 11.19 -9.17
N GLY A 200 18.77 10.51 -8.60
CA GLY A 200 19.46 10.94 -7.39
C GLY A 200 20.90 11.35 -7.60
N PHE A 201 21.34 12.25 -6.72
CA PHE A 201 22.68 12.77 -6.64
C PHE A 201 23.17 12.79 -5.20
N ALA A 202 24.43 12.48 -4.99
CA ALA A 202 25.04 12.59 -3.67
C ALA A 202 26.48 13.08 -3.78
N LYS A 203 26.90 13.86 -2.77
CA LYS A 203 28.22 14.41 -2.67
C LYS A 203 28.83 14.10 -1.28
N PRO A 204 30.04 13.53 -1.23
CA PRO A 204 30.75 13.44 0.04
C PRO A 204 31.18 14.85 0.44
N TRP A 205 30.87 15.22 1.67
CA TRP A 205 31.23 16.51 2.24
C TRP A 205 31.26 16.38 3.77
N ILE A 206 32.42 16.59 4.39
CA ILE A 206 32.55 16.51 5.86
C ILE A 206 32.63 17.95 6.37
N PRO A 207 31.60 18.44 7.07
CA PRO A 207 31.68 19.69 7.82
C PRO A 207 32.80 19.64 8.89
N ALA A 208 33.52 20.73 9.07
CA ALA A 208 34.65 20.79 10.03
C ALA A 208 34.27 20.35 11.46
N GLN A 209 33.03 20.65 11.87
CA GLN A 209 32.49 20.28 13.18
C GLN A 209 32.32 18.76 13.32
N LEU A 210 32.09 18.05 12.25
CA LEU A 210 31.90 16.60 12.25
C LEU A 210 33.19 15.82 12.00
N GLU A 211 34.22 16.47 11.48
CA GLU A 211 35.51 15.84 11.16
C GLU A 211 36.12 15.03 12.32
N PRO A 212 36.04 15.43 13.61
CA PRO A 212 36.53 14.62 14.70
C PRO A 212 35.78 13.29 14.94
N TYR A 213 34.52 13.20 14.51
CA TYR A 213 33.61 12.09 14.84
C TYR A 213 33.38 11.12 13.69
N VAL A 214 33.47 11.61 12.44
CA VAL A 214 33.11 10.80 11.25
C VAL A 214 34.32 10.60 10.31
N SER A 215 34.38 9.44 9.69
CA SER A 215 35.32 9.14 8.61
C SER A 215 34.78 9.44 7.22
N GLN A 216 33.44 9.44 7.11
CA GLN A 216 32.69 9.80 5.91
C GLN A 216 31.44 10.56 6.31
N PHE A 217 31.09 11.56 5.56
CA PHE A 217 29.79 12.21 5.60
C PHE A 217 29.39 12.57 4.19
N ALA A 218 28.11 12.45 3.88
CA ALA A 218 27.58 12.80 2.57
C ALA A 218 26.17 13.38 2.69
N VAL A 219 25.82 14.20 1.74
CA VAL A 219 24.47 14.70 1.51
C VAL A 219 24.00 14.27 0.12
N GLY A 220 22.70 14.11 -0.05
CA GLY A 220 22.13 13.67 -1.30
C GLY A 220 20.70 14.13 -1.48
N THR A 221 20.26 14.09 -2.73
CA THR A 221 18.89 14.42 -3.14
C THR A 221 18.42 13.45 -4.20
N THR A 222 17.12 13.23 -4.28
CA THR A 222 16.46 12.51 -5.37
C THR A 222 15.33 13.37 -5.92
N LEU A 223 15.34 13.55 -7.24
CA LEU A 223 14.24 14.13 -7.99
C LEU A 223 13.38 12.97 -8.52
N LYS A 224 12.07 13.12 -8.42
CA LYS A 224 11.11 12.11 -8.87
C LYS A 224 10.19 12.70 -9.93
N VAL A 225 9.87 11.89 -10.93
CA VAL A 225 8.77 12.11 -11.86
C VAL A 225 7.84 10.93 -11.74
N MET A 226 6.57 11.18 -11.52
CA MET A 226 5.58 10.16 -11.19
C MET A 226 4.42 10.21 -12.17
N GLY A 227 3.85 9.05 -12.45
CA GLY A 227 2.61 8.92 -13.21
C GLY A 227 1.83 7.72 -12.69
N GLY A 228 0.50 7.81 -12.72
CA GLY A 228 -0.29 6.72 -12.20
C GLY A 228 -1.78 6.83 -12.45
N ALA A 229 -2.50 5.83 -11.96
CA ALA A 229 -3.95 5.77 -11.91
C ALA A 229 -4.40 5.70 -10.44
N LEU A 230 -5.51 6.34 -10.15
CA LEU A 230 -6.15 6.35 -8.83
C LEU A 230 -7.66 6.18 -8.99
N ARG A 231 -8.24 5.41 -8.10
CA ARG A 231 -9.66 5.38 -7.79
C ARG A 231 -9.81 5.39 -6.28
N GLU A 232 -10.60 6.30 -5.74
CA GLU A 232 -10.84 6.40 -4.31
C GLU A 232 -12.32 6.68 -4.01
N VAL A 233 -12.82 6.14 -2.92
CA VAL A 233 -14.10 6.56 -2.33
C VAL A 233 -13.84 7.86 -1.60
N THR A 234 -14.65 8.88 -1.86
CA THR A 234 -14.48 10.20 -1.27
C THR A 234 -15.51 10.51 -0.22
N ASP A 235 -16.63 9.80 -0.29
CA ASP A 235 -17.76 9.97 0.61
C ASP A 235 -18.61 8.71 0.61
N SER A 236 -19.13 8.33 1.80
CA SER A 236 -20.08 7.25 1.96
C SER A 236 -20.92 7.52 3.20
N GLU A 237 -22.24 7.50 3.03
CA GLU A 237 -23.18 7.74 4.10
C GLU A 237 -24.33 6.76 4.03
N GLY A 238 -24.98 6.52 5.16
CA GLY A 238 -26.28 5.87 5.22
C GLY A 238 -26.33 4.56 5.98
N GLY A 239 -27.50 3.95 5.91
CA GLY A 239 -27.81 2.74 6.63
C GLY A 239 -29.11 2.10 6.18
N PHE A 240 -29.45 0.99 6.78
CA PHE A 240 -30.75 0.36 6.58
C PHE A 240 -31.28 -0.25 7.86
N VAL A 241 -32.62 -0.33 7.96
CA VAL A 241 -33.32 -0.97 9.06
C VAL A 241 -34.44 -1.88 8.53
N THR A 242 -34.55 -3.06 9.06
CA THR A 242 -35.61 -4.00 8.68
C THR A 242 -36.69 -4.08 9.75
N ARG A 243 -37.88 -3.65 9.37
CA ARG A 243 -39.12 -3.69 10.18
C ARG A 243 -40.12 -4.75 9.65
N VAL A 244 -41.13 -5.01 10.42
CA VAL A 244 -42.22 -5.89 9.96
C VAL A 244 -42.92 -5.35 8.71
N SER A 245 -42.91 -4.02 8.51
CA SER A 245 -43.48 -3.36 7.35
C SER A 245 -42.57 -3.39 6.10
N GLY A 246 -41.36 -3.88 6.22
CA GLY A 246 -40.34 -3.89 5.16
C GLY A 246 -39.04 -3.25 5.58
N THR A 247 -38.04 -3.31 4.71
CA THR A 247 -36.74 -2.65 4.91
C THR A 247 -36.82 -1.19 4.45
N GLN A 248 -36.31 -0.30 5.29
CA GLN A 248 -36.03 1.09 4.92
C GLN A 248 -34.53 1.22 4.77
N MET A 249 -34.09 1.77 3.63
CA MET A 249 -32.68 1.97 3.31
C MET A 249 -32.48 3.40 2.83
N ASN A 250 -31.42 4.01 3.28
CA ASN A 250 -30.91 5.27 2.75
C ASN A 250 -29.39 5.17 2.72
N ALA A 251 -28.80 5.19 1.54
CA ALA A 251 -27.37 5.08 1.37
C ALA A 251 -26.88 5.91 0.20
N SER A 252 -25.72 6.52 0.37
CA SER A 252 -25.04 7.23 -0.70
C SER A 252 -23.54 6.90 -0.69
N GLY A 253 -22.95 6.93 -1.87
CA GLY A 253 -21.51 6.73 -2.02
C GLY A 253 -20.99 7.53 -3.20
N VAL A 254 -19.84 8.15 -3.03
CA VAL A 254 -19.15 8.91 -4.08
C VAL A 254 -17.73 8.40 -4.22
N ALA A 255 -17.37 8.04 -5.44
CA ALA A 255 -16.02 7.63 -5.78
C ALA A 255 -15.49 8.47 -6.95
N ARG A 256 -14.22 8.82 -6.91
CA ARG A 256 -13.56 9.49 -8.03
C ARG A 256 -12.38 8.69 -8.54
N SER A 257 -12.05 8.89 -9.81
CA SER A 257 -10.93 8.22 -10.46
C SER A 257 -10.28 9.13 -11.50
N GLY A 258 -9.04 8.80 -11.86
CA GLY A 258 -8.33 9.50 -12.91
C GLY A 258 -6.89 9.04 -13.06
N PHE A 259 -6.23 9.53 -14.12
CA PHE A 259 -4.79 9.41 -14.27
C PHE A 259 -4.12 10.73 -13.87
N GLY A 260 -2.94 10.61 -13.26
CA GLY A 260 -2.20 11.75 -12.74
C GLY A 260 -0.72 11.72 -13.10
N VAL A 261 -0.12 12.90 -13.06
CA VAL A 261 1.32 13.10 -13.18
C VAL A 261 1.81 13.98 -12.04
N GLY A 262 3.07 13.77 -11.62
CA GLY A 262 3.59 14.49 -10.47
C GLY A 262 5.11 14.54 -10.41
N PHE A 263 5.58 15.32 -9.44
CA PHE A 263 7.00 15.52 -9.14
C PHE A 263 7.23 15.37 -7.64
N GLY A 264 8.38 14.85 -7.26
CA GLY A 264 8.75 14.70 -5.87
C GLY A 264 10.22 14.99 -5.61
N LEU A 265 10.56 15.29 -4.36
CA LEU A 265 11.91 15.58 -3.90
C LEU A 265 12.19 14.81 -2.61
N ASP A 266 13.32 14.10 -2.58
CA ASP A 266 13.88 13.55 -1.34
C ASP A 266 15.20 14.24 -1.00
N LEU A 267 15.48 14.36 0.29
CA LEU A 267 16.75 14.83 0.82
C LEU A 267 17.33 13.77 1.76
N GLY A 268 18.65 13.67 1.81
CA GLY A 268 19.33 12.73 2.69
C GLY A 268 20.67 13.24 3.22
N ALA A 269 21.01 12.76 4.39
CA ALA A 269 22.34 12.90 4.99
C ALA A 269 22.77 11.56 5.58
N VAL A 270 24.07 11.27 5.54
CA VAL A 270 24.63 10.05 6.13
C VAL A 270 26.02 10.30 6.67
N GLY A 271 26.31 9.77 7.85
CA GLY A 271 27.62 9.79 8.48
C GLY A 271 28.11 8.40 8.86
N VAL A 272 29.41 8.17 8.72
CA VAL A 272 30.07 6.92 9.17
C VAL A 272 31.10 7.31 10.23
N THR A 273 31.08 6.66 11.39
CA THR A 273 32.01 6.92 12.49
C THR A 273 33.46 6.70 12.10
N LYS A 274 34.41 7.25 12.88
CA LYS A 274 35.86 7.15 12.59
C LYS A 274 36.35 5.71 12.50
N ASP A 275 35.80 4.81 13.32
CA ASP A 275 36.14 3.38 13.32
C ASP A 275 35.52 2.61 12.13
N GLY A 276 34.69 3.29 11.33
CA GLY A 276 34.01 2.72 10.16
C GLY A 276 32.91 1.69 10.49
N ARG A 277 32.59 1.50 11.78
CA ARG A 277 31.65 0.44 12.20
C ARG A 277 30.20 0.88 12.26
N THR A 278 29.95 2.17 12.51
CA THR A 278 28.59 2.69 12.67
C THR A 278 28.26 3.65 11.53
N THR A 279 27.12 3.45 10.91
CA THR A 279 26.52 4.34 9.91
C THR A 279 25.24 4.92 10.48
N VAL A 280 25.07 6.23 10.43
CA VAL A 280 23.83 6.93 10.81
C VAL A 280 23.29 7.67 9.59
N GLY A 281 22.03 7.47 9.29
CA GLY A 281 21.35 8.07 8.15
C GLY A 281 20.10 8.82 8.55
N LEU A 282 19.87 9.96 7.92
CA LEU A 282 18.65 10.76 7.98
C LEU A 282 18.14 10.97 6.56
N SER A 283 16.85 10.78 6.34
CA SER A 283 16.21 11.06 5.06
C SER A 283 14.83 11.69 5.26
N LEU A 284 14.53 12.68 4.42
CA LEU A 284 13.20 13.24 4.21
C LEU A 284 12.75 12.80 2.82
N VAL A 285 11.74 11.97 2.78
CA VAL A 285 11.19 11.37 1.54
C VAL A 285 9.91 12.08 1.19
N ASN A 286 9.65 12.31 -0.10
CA ASN A 286 8.48 13.03 -0.60
C ASN A 286 8.31 14.43 0.02
N LEU A 287 9.41 15.14 0.29
CA LEU A 287 9.38 16.45 0.97
C LEU A 287 8.58 17.50 0.20
N LEU A 288 8.68 17.48 -1.11
CA LEU A 288 7.89 18.29 -2.05
C LEU A 288 7.27 17.32 -3.06
N ASP A 289 6.12 16.78 -2.70
CA ASP A 289 5.35 15.91 -3.58
C ASP A 289 4.14 16.69 -4.10
N VAL A 290 4.05 16.78 -5.42
CA VAL A 290 2.92 17.39 -6.12
C VAL A 290 2.43 16.39 -7.15
N MET A 291 1.26 15.85 -6.94
CA MET A 291 0.61 14.96 -7.90
C MET A 291 -0.76 15.50 -8.27
N ASN A 292 -0.97 15.71 -9.55
CA ASN A 292 -2.20 16.26 -10.11
C ASN A 292 -2.91 15.21 -10.96
N TRP A 293 -4.10 14.84 -10.57
CA TRP A 293 -4.96 13.90 -11.26
C TRP A 293 -5.93 14.69 -12.15
N SER A 294 -5.64 14.74 -13.45
CA SER A 294 -6.35 15.63 -14.39
C SER A 294 -6.70 14.97 -15.73
N ILE A 295 -6.30 13.71 -15.93
CA ILE A 295 -6.50 13.01 -17.20
C ILE A 295 -7.59 11.95 -17.00
N GLU A 296 -8.60 11.96 -17.87
CA GLU A 296 -9.74 11.04 -17.83
C GLU A 296 -10.39 10.96 -16.44
N THR A 297 -10.55 12.11 -15.81
CA THR A 297 -11.15 12.19 -14.49
C THR A 297 -12.63 11.85 -14.53
N ARG A 298 -13.09 11.13 -13.52
CA ARG A 298 -14.46 10.66 -13.41
C ARG A 298 -14.90 10.64 -11.95
N GLN A 299 -16.16 10.98 -11.71
CA GLN A 299 -16.83 10.80 -10.43
C GLN A 299 -18.04 9.92 -10.61
N ASP A 300 -18.13 8.87 -9.83
CA ASP A 300 -19.27 7.97 -9.77
C ASP A 300 -19.98 8.20 -8.45
N SER A 301 -21.29 8.41 -8.48
CA SER A 301 -22.14 8.60 -7.30
C SER A 301 -23.27 7.58 -7.33
N VAL A 302 -23.56 6.99 -6.16
CA VAL A 302 -24.66 6.06 -5.95
C VAL A 302 -25.55 6.62 -4.88
N PHE A 303 -26.85 6.70 -5.14
CA PHE A 303 -27.87 7.12 -4.20
C PHE A 303 -28.98 6.09 -4.18
N VAL A 304 -29.30 5.60 -3.00
CA VAL A 304 -30.35 4.60 -2.79
C VAL A 304 -31.26 5.05 -1.66
N THR A 305 -32.51 5.28 -1.97
CA THR A 305 -33.56 5.45 -0.95
C THR A 305 -34.65 4.43 -1.25
N ALA A 306 -34.93 3.56 -0.29
CA ALA A 306 -35.88 2.48 -0.49
C ALA A 306 -36.78 2.30 0.76
N GLU A 307 -38.09 2.19 0.56
CA GLU A 307 -39.05 1.87 1.60
C GLU A 307 -39.87 0.62 1.24
N GLY A 308 -39.99 -0.29 2.20
CA GLY A 308 -40.82 -1.49 2.03
C GLY A 308 -40.22 -2.62 1.19
N VAL A 309 -38.93 -2.54 0.86
CA VAL A 309 -38.23 -3.44 -0.04
C VAL A 309 -37.79 -4.74 0.68
N SER A 310 -37.77 -5.84 -0.07
CA SER A 310 -37.04 -7.03 0.35
C SER A 310 -35.55 -6.86 0.06
N VAL A 311 -34.70 -7.06 1.09
CA VAL A 311 -33.24 -7.05 0.94
C VAL A 311 -32.77 -8.05 -0.12
N THR A 312 -33.49 -9.17 -0.30
CA THR A 312 -33.20 -10.16 -1.34
C THR A 312 -33.44 -9.64 -2.76
N SER A 313 -34.32 -8.66 -2.94
CA SER A 313 -34.53 -8.02 -4.24
C SER A 313 -33.41 -7.04 -4.59
N PHE A 314 -32.82 -6.42 -3.56
CA PHE A 314 -31.71 -5.47 -3.76
C PHE A 314 -30.36 -6.16 -4.01
N PHE A 315 -30.07 -7.25 -3.26
CA PHE A 315 -28.81 -7.99 -3.40
C PHE A 315 -28.95 -9.28 -4.23
N GLY A 316 -30.12 -9.53 -4.85
CA GLY A 316 -30.33 -10.67 -5.74
C GLY A 316 -29.53 -10.55 -7.03
N ALA A 317 -29.30 -11.68 -7.68
CA ALA A 317 -28.47 -11.75 -8.89
C ALA A 317 -28.97 -10.86 -10.04
N ASP A 318 -30.24 -10.54 -10.05
CA ASP A 318 -30.88 -9.73 -11.11
C ASP A 318 -30.95 -8.24 -10.73
N GLY A 319 -30.90 -7.86 -9.44
CA GLY A 319 -31.10 -6.50 -8.97
C GLY A 319 -29.98 -5.53 -9.38
N PHE A 320 -28.72 -5.99 -9.40
CA PHE A 320 -27.59 -5.17 -9.86
C PHE A 320 -27.51 -5.02 -11.38
N ASP A 321 -27.95 -6.03 -12.14
CA ASP A 321 -27.98 -5.95 -13.62
C ASP A 321 -29.03 -4.94 -14.09
N GLU A 322 -30.17 -4.84 -13.41
CA GLU A 322 -31.25 -3.92 -13.74
C GLU A 322 -30.91 -2.45 -13.43
N ILE A 323 -30.11 -2.19 -12.38
CA ILE A 323 -29.62 -0.82 -12.03
C ILE A 323 -28.78 -0.23 -13.16
N PHE A 324 -28.03 -1.05 -13.88
CA PHE A 324 -27.09 -0.61 -14.91
C PHE A 324 -27.59 -0.83 -16.35
N ASP A 325 -28.81 -1.30 -16.53
CA ASP A 325 -29.45 -1.33 -17.86
C ASP A 325 -29.88 0.10 -18.27
N ASN A 326 -29.85 0.48 -19.47
CA ASN A 326 -30.25 1.77 -20.03
C ASN A 326 -29.39 3.00 -19.63
N PRO A 327 -28.05 2.97 -19.81
CA PRO A 327 -27.24 4.15 -19.60
C PRO A 327 -27.53 5.23 -20.65
N ARG A 328 -27.77 6.47 -20.23
CA ARG A 328 -27.89 7.63 -21.10
C ARG A 328 -26.75 8.61 -20.86
N GLU A 329 -25.97 8.91 -21.88
CA GLU A 329 -24.98 9.99 -21.81
C GLU A 329 -25.65 11.36 -21.98
N VAL A 330 -25.50 12.23 -21.02
CA VAL A 330 -25.98 13.62 -21.04
C VAL A 330 -24.76 14.54 -21.06
N ARG A 331 -24.70 15.43 -22.06
CA ARG A 331 -23.69 16.48 -22.10
C ARG A 331 -24.17 17.71 -21.33
N LEU A 332 -23.49 18.05 -20.26
CA LEU A 332 -23.78 19.21 -19.46
C LEU A 332 -23.38 20.52 -20.19
N ALA A 333 -23.92 21.65 -19.76
CA ALA A 333 -23.67 22.96 -20.37
C ALA A 333 -22.19 23.42 -20.30
N ASP A 334 -21.44 22.90 -19.37
CA ASP A 334 -19.99 23.13 -19.18
C ASP A 334 -19.10 22.18 -20.00
N GLY A 335 -19.70 21.28 -20.81
CA GLY A 335 -19.00 20.34 -21.68
C GLY A 335 -18.65 19.00 -21.04
N ARG A 336 -18.94 18.79 -19.77
CA ARG A 336 -18.78 17.48 -19.10
C ARG A 336 -19.79 16.48 -19.70
N ILE A 337 -19.41 15.22 -19.67
CA ILE A 337 -20.29 14.11 -20.09
C ILE A 337 -20.67 13.36 -18.84
N ASP A 338 -21.96 13.29 -18.64
CA ASP A 338 -22.59 12.61 -17.53
C ASP A 338 -23.30 11.36 -18.01
N THR A 339 -23.16 10.24 -17.30
CA THR A 339 -23.86 9.01 -17.61
C THR A 339 -24.90 8.77 -16.52
N VAL A 340 -26.14 8.95 -16.89
CA VAL A 340 -27.31 8.73 -16.02
C VAL A 340 -27.88 7.36 -16.38
N PHE A 341 -28.15 6.56 -15.37
CA PHE A 341 -28.87 5.29 -15.51
C PHE A 341 -30.30 5.53 -15.08
N GLU A 342 -31.22 5.53 -16.03
CA GLU A 342 -32.65 5.56 -15.76
C GLU A 342 -33.11 4.14 -15.46
N ASN A 343 -33.70 3.94 -14.31
CA ASN A 343 -34.22 2.65 -13.91
C ASN A 343 -35.70 2.55 -14.29
N GLU A 344 -36.07 1.52 -15.05
CA GLU A 344 -37.46 1.21 -15.35
C GLU A 344 -38.08 0.28 -14.29
N VAL A 345 -37.29 -0.15 -13.29
CA VAL A 345 -37.73 -1.10 -12.28
C VAL A 345 -38.53 -0.40 -11.19
N ASP A 346 -39.71 -0.91 -11.02
CA ASP A 346 -40.70 -0.71 -9.99
C ASP A 346 -40.48 0.51 -9.07
N ALA A 347 -41.26 1.56 -9.26
CA ALA A 347 -41.25 2.81 -8.49
C ALA A 347 -41.34 2.62 -6.95
N ALA A 348 -41.46 1.38 -6.49
CA ALA A 348 -41.44 1.02 -5.07
C ALA A 348 -40.00 0.91 -4.50
N ILE A 349 -38.95 0.86 -5.34
CA ILE A 349 -37.56 0.69 -4.92
C ILE A 349 -36.81 2.02 -4.99
N TRP A 350 -37.24 2.94 -5.83
CA TRP A 350 -36.51 4.17 -6.15
C TRP A 350 -37.44 5.39 -5.99
N ASP A 351 -36.89 6.48 -5.50
CA ASP A 351 -37.63 7.73 -5.43
C ASP A 351 -37.94 8.24 -6.85
N ASP A 352 -39.18 8.69 -7.09
CA ASP A 352 -39.70 9.06 -8.41
C ASP A 352 -38.74 9.99 -9.19
N GLY A 353 -37.98 9.42 -10.11
CA GLY A 353 -37.26 10.17 -11.14
C GLY A 353 -35.80 10.50 -10.85
N ASP A 354 -35.23 10.14 -9.70
CA ASP A 354 -33.82 10.38 -9.40
C ASP A 354 -32.92 9.22 -9.87
N PRO A 355 -31.77 9.52 -10.47
CA PRO A 355 -30.84 8.49 -10.91
C PRO A 355 -30.16 7.81 -9.71
N VAL A 356 -30.24 6.46 -9.67
CA VAL A 356 -29.58 5.67 -8.64
C VAL A 356 -28.08 5.66 -8.79
N PHE A 357 -27.63 5.71 -10.02
CA PHE A 357 -26.20 5.76 -10.36
C PHE A 357 -25.93 6.91 -11.32
N HIS A 358 -25.00 7.75 -10.94
CA HIS A 358 -24.60 8.93 -11.68
C HIS A 358 -23.11 8.87 -11.97
N SER A 359 -22.69 9.02 -13.22
CA SER A 359 -21.30 8.98 -13.62
C SER A 359 -20.91 10.19 -14.44
N GLU A 360 -20.16 11.08 -13.82
CA GLU A 360 -19.69 12.34 -14.39
C GLU A 360 -18.24 12.20 -14.87
N ARG A 361 -17.98 12.57 -16.13
CA ARG A 361 -16.65 12.57 -16.73
C ARG A 361 -16.10 14.00 -16.83
N ASN A 362 -14.77 14.12 -16.79
CA ASN A 362 -14.08 15.40 -16.86
C ASN A 362 -14.42 16.35 -15.70
N ILE A 363 -14.48 15.80 -14.48
CA ILE A 363 -14.77 16.55 -13.24
C ILE A 363 -13.72 17.62 -12.89
N GLY A 364 -12.73 17.84 -13.76
CA GLY A 364 -11.61 18.72 -13.48
C GLY A 364 -10.45 17.98 -12.81
N SER A 365 -9.52 18.73 -12.26
CA SER A 365 -8.35 18.15 -11.59
C SER A 365 -8.57 18.04 -10.08
N PHE A 366 -8.04 16.98 -9.48
CA PHE A 366 -7.95 16.84 -8.03
C PHE A 366 -6.52 16.50 -7.60
N SER A 367 -6.20 16.73 -6.34
CA SER A 367 -4.89 16.50 -5.77
C SER A 367 -4.95 15.35 -4.76
N ARG A 368 -4.08 14.36 -4.94
CA ARG A 368 -3.81 13.30 -3.96
C ARG A 368 -2.32 13.01 -4.05
N THR A 369 -1.56 13.30 -3.01
CA THR A 369 -0.10 13.28 -3.01
C THR A 369 0.43 12.14 -2.15
N LEU A 370 1.67 11.71 -2.43
CA LEU A 370 2.38 10.79 -1.55
C LEU A 370 2.77 11.50 -0.25
N PRO A 371 2.47 10.92 0.91
CA PRO A 371 2.84 11.49 2.18
C PRO A 371 4.34 11.75 2.34
N ALA A 372 4.68 12.94 2.83
CA ALA A 372 6.04 13.23 3.25
C ALA A 372 6.42 12.38 4.46
N MET A 373 7.69 11.90 4.50
CA MET A 373 8.15 10.95 5.51
C MET A 373 9.56 11.31 6.01
N LEU A 374 9.74 11.26 7.32
CA LEU A 374 11.03 11.27 8.00
C LEU A 374 11.51 9.83 8.21
N ARG A 375 12.77 9.54 7.88
CA ARG A 375 13.45 8.28 8.17
C ARG A 375 14.74 8.53 8.90
N LEU A 376 14.93 7.89 10.05
CA LEU A 376 16.17 7.83 10.80
C LEU A 376 16.65 6.39 10.83
N GLY A 377 17.92 6.16 10.56
CA GLY A 377 18.50 4.82 10.57
C GLY A 377 19.89 4.78 11.18
N VAL A 378 20.15 3.71 11.91
CA VAL A 378 21.50 3.41 12.44
C VAL A 378 21.83 1.96 12.08
N ALA A 379 23.04 1.74 11.60
CA ALA A 379 23.57 0.40 11.35
C ALA A 379 24.95 0.27 11.99
N HIS A 380 25.17 -0.78 12.77
CA HIS A 380 26.43 -1.06 13.45
C HIS A 380 26.98 -2.44 13.07
N LYS A 381 28.27 -2.52 12.83
CA LYS A 381 29.00 -3.77 12.51
C LYS A 381 29.87 -4.17 13.71
N PRO A 382 29.35 -4.91 14.71
CA PRO A 382 30.16 -5.36 15.85
C PRO A 382 31.30 -6.26 15.42
N ILE A 383 31.05 -7.10 14.43
CA ILE A 383 32.05 -7.95 13.74
C ILE A 383 31.82 -7.89 12.22
N PRO A 384 32.83 -8.24 11.39
CA PRO A 384 32.72 -8.09 9.92
C PRO A 384 31.55 -8.85 9.27
N LYS A 385 31.10 -9.95 9.90
CA LYS A 385 30.01 -10.78 9.37
C LYS A 385 28.61 -10.43 9.91
N LEU A 386 28.52 -9.56 10.91
CA LEU A 386 27.27 -9.21 11.57
C LEU A 386 27.01 -7.72 11.45
N THR A 387 25.83 -7.36 10.95
CA THR A 387 25.29 -5.99 11.01
C THR A 387 24.03 -6.02 11.84
N VAL A 388 23.94 -5.11 12.81
CA VAL A 388 22.72 -4.84 13.59
C VAL A 388 22.26 -3.45 13.22
N ALA A 389 20.97 -3.25 13.02
CA ALA A 389 20.43 -1.97 12.60
C ALA A 389 19.12 -1.64 13.30
N ALA A 390 18.82 -0.35 13.37
CA ALA A 390 17.56 0.20 13.86
C ALA A 390 17.10 1.31 12.91
N ASN A 391 15.77 1.42 12.71
CA ASN A 391 15.13 2.51 11.99
C ASN A 391 13.98 3.08 12.81
N TYR A 392 13.73 4.37 12.58
CA TYR A 392 12.50 5.06 12.92
C TYR A 392 11.96 5.72 11.66
N ASP A 393 10.71 5.45 11.34
CA ASP A 393 10.01 5.98 10.18
C ASP A 393 8.74 6.69 10.66
N GLN A 394 8.49 7.91 10.16
CA GLN A 394 7.33 8.73 10.48
C GLN A 394 6.83 9.40 9.20
N ALA A 395 5.66 9.04 8.72
CA ALA A 395 4.95 9.82 7.72
C ALA A 395 4.08 10.90 8.38
N PHE A 396 3.88 12.02 7.69
CA PHE A 396 3.14 13.18 8.24
C PHE A 396 1.66 13.17 7.84
N SER A 397 1.25 12.26 6.99
CA SER A 397 -0.13 11.96 6.61
C SER A 397 -0.24 10.53 6.11
N SER A 398 -1.46 10.04 5.88
CA SER A 398 -1.73 8.73 5.28
C SER A 398 -2.24 8.88 3.85
N GLY A 399 -2.09 7.81 3.04
CA GLY A 399 -2.63 7.68 1.68
C GLY A 399 -1.65 7.05 0.70
N LEU A 400 -2.18 6.53 -0.41
CA LEU A 400 -1.43 5.83 -1.45
C LEU A 400 -0.49 4.75 -0.85
N GLY A 401 -1.04 4.02 0.11
CA GLY A 401 -0.38 2.95 0.82
C GLY A 401 0.66 3.37 1.86
N ILE A 402 0.72 4.61 2.27
CA ILE A 402 1.59 5.11 3.36
C ILE A 402 0.72 5.44 4.57
N ASP A 403 1.13 4.98 5.75
CA ASP A 403 0.44 5.23 7.02
C ASP A 403 1.21 6.23 7.88
N SER A 404 0.49 7.13 8.55
CA SER A 404 1.05 8.15 9.43
C SER A 404 1.48 7.63 10.81
N THR A 405 1.12 6.41 11.20
CA THR A 405 1.54 5.82 12.47
C THR A 405 3.06 5.61 12.52
N PRO A 406 3.75 6.11 13.56
CA PRO A 406 5.20 5.93 13.71
C PRO A 406 5.60 4.46 13.74
N ARG A 407 6.70 4.12 13.08
CA ARG A 407 7.25 2.76 13.07
C ARG A 407 8.69 2.74 13.59
N ILE A 408 8.96 1.81 14.49
CA ILE A 408 10.32 1.47 14.93
C ILE A 408 10.63 0.06 14.43
N SER A 409 11.80 -0.12 13.85
CA SER A 409 12.25 -1.44 13.41
C SER A 409 13.68 -1.75 13.85
N LEU A 410 13.94 -3.02 14.13
CA LEU A 410 15.22 -3.57 14.50
C LEU A 410 15.54 -4.75 13.59
N ALA A 411 16.78 -4.84 13.13
CA ALA A 411 17.17 -5.93 12.25
C ALA A 411 18.62 -6.38 12.42
N THR A 412 18.87 -7.57 11.93
CA THR A 412 20.21 -8.15 11.84
C THR A 412 20.43 -8.79 10.48
N GLU A 413 21.60 -8.57 9.91
CA GLU A 413 22.11 -9.30 8.75
C GLU A 413 23.37 -10.06 9.18
N TYR A 414 23.33 -11.40 9.11
CA TYR A 414 24.48 -12.25 9.42
C TYR A 414 24.93 -13.00 8.18
N ARG A 415 26.21 -12.85 7.83
CA ARG A 415 26.82 -13.57 6.70
C ARG A 415 27.42 -14.88 7.18
N LEU A 416 26.64 -15.95 7.14
CA LEU A 416 27.11 -17.30 7.51
C LEU A 416 28.36 -17.64 6.72
N VAL A 417 28.28 -17.49 5.40
CA VAL A 417 29.40 -17.41 4.46
C VAL A 417 29.25 -16.14 3.62
N ASN A 418 30.31 -15.70 2.95
CA ASN A 418 30.28 -14.40 2.25
C ASN A 418 29.18 -14.28 1.18
N TRP A 419 28.75 -15.39 0.63
CA TRP A 419 27.71 -15.46 -0.41
C TRP A 419 26.33 -15.90 0.10
N PHE A 420 26.14 -16.11 1.42
CA PHE A 420 24.88 -16.53 1.99
C PHE A 420 24.53 -15.69 3.23
N PRO A 421 24.07 -14.45 3.04
CA PRO A 421 23.55 -13.64 4.13
C PRO A 421 22.16 -14.10 4.56
N LEU A 422 21.98 -14.21 5.88
CA LEU A 422 20.70 -14.40 6.55
C LEU A 422 20.26 -13.07 7.15
N ARG A 423 18.98 -12.78 7.08
CA ARG A 423 18.37 -11.54 7.59
C ARG A 423 17.21 -11.89 8.51
N PHE A 424 17.12 -11.14 9.57
CA PHE A 424 15.99 -11.18 10.49
C PHE A 424 15.66 -9.75 10.89
N GLY A 425 14.36 -9.40 10.90
CA GLY A 425 13.87 -8.10 11.30
C GLY A 425 12.60 -8.20 12.12
N LEU A 426 12.44 -7.23 13.01
CA LEU A 426 11.24 -7.00 13.81
C LEU A 426 10.84 -5.55 13.67
N SER A 427 9.55 -5.25 13.64
CA SER A 427 9.07 -3.87 13.75
C SER A 427 7.83 -3.78 14.63
N GLY A 428 7.62 -2.58 15.18
CA GLY A 428 6.45 -2.20 15.94
C GLY A 428 5.98 -0.82 15.50
N GLY A 429 4.65 -0.61 15.47
CA GLY A 429 4.02 0.58 14.90
C GLY A 429 3.86 0.48 13.38
N GLY A 430 3.43 1.59 12.77
CA GLY A 430 2.88 1.56 11.43
C GLY A 430 1.53 0.83 11.42
N ARG A 431 0.89 0.74 10.27
CA ARG A 431 -0.41 0.06 10.12
C ARG A 431 -0.39 -1.41 10.58
N ALA A 432 0.70 -2.16 10.29
CA ALA A 432 0.85 -3.56 10.70
C ALA A 432 0.95 -3.78 12.22
N GLY A 433 1.08 -2.71 13.00
CA GLY A 433 1.32 -2.81 14.44
C GLY A 433 2.61 -3.56 14.76
N ARG A 434 2.58 -4.89 14.75
CA ARG A 434 3.74 -5.75 15.00
C ARG A 434 4.07 -6.56 13.76
N SER A 435 5.36 -6.68 13.43
CA SER A 435 5.78 -7.55 12.32
C SER A 435 7.12 -8.21 12.56
N SER A 436 7.32 -9.36 11.93
CA SER A 436 8.61 -10.04 11.85
C SER A 436 8.93 -10.39 10.40
N ALA A 437 10.21 -10.44 10.06
CA ALA A 437 10.63 -10.76 8.71
C ALA A 437 11.89 -11.64 8.69
N LEU A 438 11.97 -12.48 7.68
CA LEU A 438 13.12 -13.30 7.36
C LEU A 438 13.55 -13.07 5.91
N GLY A 439 14.84 -13.09 5.65
CA GLY A 439 15.39 -12.95 4.31
C GLY A 439 16.65 -13.74 4.10
N ILE A 440 16.83 -14.22 2.90
CA ILE A 440 18.03 -14.92 2.46
C ILE A 440 18.49 -14.39 1.11
N SER A 441 19.78 -14.57 0.80
CA SER A 441 20.30 -14.31 -0.54
C SER A 441 21.31 -15.37 -0.94
N PHE A 442 21.37 -15.63 -2.24
CA PHE A 442 22.43 -16.40 -2.91
C PHE A 442 23.33 -15.43 -3.68
N GLY A 443 24.46 -15.10 -3.11
CA GLY A 443 25.38 -14.04 -3.51
C GLY A 443 25.63 -13.06 -2.36
N PRO A 444 26.59 -12.11 -2.50
CA PRO A 444 27.31 -11.85 -3.73
C PRO A 444 28.42 -12.87 -4.03
N PHE A 445 28.42 -13.38 -5.26
CA PHE A 445 29.56 -14.06 -5.82
C PHE A 445 30.49 -13.02 -6.45
N THR A 446 31.74 -13.00 -6.03
CA THR A 446 32.69 -11.99 -6.49
C THR A 446 33.69 -12.60 -7.44
N VAL A 447 33.77 -12.09 -8.67
CA VAL A 447 34.77 -12.43 -9.67
C VAL A 447 35.49 -11.15 -10.07
N LYS A 448 36.72 -10.98 -9.59
CA LYS A 448 37.50 -9.73 -9.74
C LYS A 448 36.73 -8.54 -9.17
N ARG A 449 36.27 -7.62 -10.03
CA ARG A 449 35.48 -6.43 -9.65
C ARG A 449 33.97 -6.64 -9.78
N PHE A 450 33.54 -7.75 -10.38
CA PHE A 450 32.13 -8.02 -10.55
C PHE A 450 31.59 -8.76 -9.33
N GLN A 451 30.46 -8.32 -8.84
CA GLN A 451 29.65 -9.02 -7.85
C GLN A 451 28.29 -9.33 -8.45
N MET A 452 27.83 -10.55 -8.22
CA MET A 452 26.54 -11.02 -8.69
C MET A 452 25.77 -11.68 -7.56
N VAL A 453 24.55 -11.24 -7.35
CA VAL A 453 23.56 -11.89 -6.48
C VAL A 453 22.58 -12.60 -7.40
N LEU A 454 22.45 -13.91 -7.25
CA LEU A 454 21.60 -14.72 -8.14
C LEU A 454 20.14 -14.71 -7.70
N LEU A 455 19.90 -14.69 -6.39
CA LEU A 455 18.57 -14.78 -5.81
C LEU A 455 18.55 -14.05 -4.46
N GLU A 456 17.51 -13.27 -4.25
CA GLU A 456 17.13 -12.72 -2.95
C GLU A 456 15.66 -13.06 -2.69
N MET A 457 15.37 -13.57 -1.49
CA MET A 457 14.01 -13.89 -1.06
C MET A 457 13.78 -13.39 0.35
N SER A 458 12.55 -13.00 0.64
CA SER A 458 12.12 -12.67 1.99
C SER A 458 10.64 -12.97 2.19
N ALA A 459 10.30 -13.21 3.44
CA ALA A 459 8.94 -13.34 3.92
C ALA A 459 8.76 -12.53 5.21
N SER A 460 7.57 -12.01 5.44
CA SER A 460 7.22 -11.26 6.64
C SER A 460 5.84 -11.64 7.15
N ASN A 461 5.69 -11.69 8.47
CA ASN A 461 4.41 -11.72 9.16
C ASN A 461 4.00 -10.30 9.51
N ARG A 462 2.71 -10.00 9.44
CA ARG A 462 2.11 -8.69 9.70
C ARG A 462 1.01 -8.81 10.75
N GLY A 463 0.82 -7.80 11.60
CA GLY A 463 -0.14 -7.86 12.71
C GLY A 463 0.31 -8.73 13.89
N GLY A 464 1.36 -9.55 13.72
CA GLY A 464 1.92 -10.44 14.74
C GLY A 464 3.34 -10.86 14.44
N PHE A 465 4.09 -11.27 15.48
CA PHE A 465 5.46 -11.75 15.29
C PHE A 465 5.54 -13.20 14.82
N PHE A 466 4.49 -13.99 15.00
CA PHE A 466 4.45 -15.41 14.65
C PHE A 466 3.34 -15.68 13.63
N PRO A 467 3.49 -16.68 12.74
CA PRO A 467 2.51 -16.95 11.69
C PRO A 467 1.07 -17.14 12.20
N GLY A 468 0.86 -17.80 13.35
CA GLY A 468 -0.48 -18.02 13.89
C GLY A 468 -1.18 -16.74 14.37
N SER A 469 -0.44 -15.80 14.96
CA SER A 469 -0.96 -14.50 15.40
C SER A 469 -0.89 -13.43 14.33
N SER A 470 -0.45 -13.76 13.12
CA SER A 470 -0.31 -12.84 12.02
C SER A 470 -1.67 -12.52 11.41
N GLN A 471 -1.93 -11.23 11.19
CA GLN A 471 -3.11 -10.69 10.50
C GLN A 471 -2.79 -10.41 9.01
N GLY A 472 -1.64 -10.85 8.56
CA GLY A 472 -1.21 -10.71 7.19
C GLY A 472 0.21 -11.23 6.96
N PHE A 473 0.60 -11.25 5.70
CA PHE A 473 1.93 -11.69 5.30
C PHE A 473 2.47 -10.88 4.13
N GLY A 474 3.78 -10.88 3.98
CA GLY A 474 4.44 -10.33 2.81
C GLY A 474 5.52 -11.28 2.32
N TRP A 475 5.75 -11.28 1.04
CA TRP A 475 6.86 -11.97 0.43
C TRP A 475 7.43 -11.20 -0.74
N SER A 476 8.72 -11.39 -0.98
CA SER A 476 9.41 -10.73 -2.06
C SER A 476 10.50 -11.63 -2.61
N ILE A 477 10.64 -11.63 -3.90
CA ILE A 477 11.67 -12.38 -4.63
C ILE A 477 12.31 -11.46 -5.67
N ASN A 478 13.62 -11.57 -5.81
CA ASN A 478 14.37 -10.89 -6.85
C ASN A 478 15.47 -11.81 -7.39
N LEU A 479 15.55 -11.88 -8.70
CA LEU A 479 16.55 -12.64 -9.43
C LEU A 479 17.56 -11.67 -10.05
N LEU A 480 18.81 -12.04 -10.00
CA LEU A 480 19.95 -11.48 -10.72
C LEU A 480 20.18 -9.98 -10.50
N ARG A 481 21.07 -9.66 -9.59
CA ARG A 481 21.61 -8.33 -9.38
C ARG A 481 23.11 -8.31 -9.64
N MET A 482 23.59 -7.33 -10.39
CA MET A 482 25.01 -7.16 -10.69
C MET A 482 25.55 -5.83 -10.19
N HIS A 483 26.75 -5.87 -9.65
CA HIS A 483 27.50 -4.70 -9.20
C HIS A 483 28.94 -4.74 -9.72
N ILE A 484 29.52 -3.57 -9.90
CA ILE A 484 30.94 -3.40 -10.15
C ILE A 484 31.52 -2.66 -8.94
N ASN A 485 32.40 -3.33 -8.21
CA ASN A 485 33.04 -2.74 -7.04
C ASN A 485 34.11 -1.70 -7.42
N ARG A 486 34.40 -0.82 -6.47
CA ARG A 486 35.43 0.21 -6.57
C ARG A 486 36.82 -0.37 -6.63
#